data_658ebca9f0d69c2b5d70689530fed1c6
#
_entry.id   658ebca9f0d69c2b5d70689530fed1c6
#
_cell.length_a   1.000
_cell.length_b   1.000
_cell.length_c   1.000
_cell.angle_alpha   90.00
_cell.angle_beta   90.00
_cell.angle_gamma   90.00
#
_symmetry.space_group_name_H-M   'P 1'
#
loop_
_entity.id
_entity.type
_entity.pdbx_description
1 polymer ?
#
loop_
_entity_poly.entity_id
_entity_poly.type
_entity_poly.pdbx_seq_one_letter_code
_entity_poly.pdbx_strand_id
1 'polypeptide(L)'
;KGAYVLFCPPDVSVFDTARERDYIAGGFCPGDYGYMMKRILAAKGDTVTVTNNGVAVDGQLLPHSKPIKADSAGRELPRYQSDQYTLGSSELLLMSDVSDTSFDGRYFGPVSRSQVKSVIRPVITW
;
A
#
# COMPACT_ATOMS: atom_id res chain seq x y z
N LYS A 1 3.07 -3.26 -13.43
CA LYS A 1 3.90 -2.43 -12.56
C LYS A 1 3.85 -0.98 -13.03
N GLY A 2 3.71 -0.04 -12.09
CA GLY A 2 3.55 1.38 -12.42
C GLY A 2 2.11 1.82 -12.67
N ALA A 3 1.17 0.92 -12.85
CA ALA A 3 -0.23 1.25 -13.03
C ALA A 3 -0.90 1.62 -11.71
N TYR A 4 -1.91 2.51 -11.78
CA TYR A 4 -2.79 2.78 -10.64
C TYR A 4 -3.92 1.76 -10.61
N VAL A 5 -4.31 1.34 -9.42
CA VAL A 5 -5.41 0.40 -9.22
C VAL A 5 -6.35 0.88 -8.13
N LEU A 6 -7.64 0.56 -8.28
CA LEU A 6 -8.62 0.57 -7.20
C LEU A 6 -8.67 -0.84 -6.61
N PHE A 7 -8.60 -0.93 -5.30
CA PHE A 7 -8.65 -2.22 -4.62
C PHE A 7 -9.45 -2.13 -3.32
N CYS A 8 -9.99 -3.28 -2.91
CA CYS A 8 -10.60 -3.41 -1.60
C CYS A 8 -9.54 -3.85 -0.60
N PRO A 9 -9.38 -3.15 0.53
CA PRO A 9 -8.49 -3.61 1.59
C PRO A 9 -8.90 -5.00 2.07
N PRO A 10 -7.95 -5.91 2.36
CA PRO A 10 -8.27 -7.17 3.01
C PRO A 10 -8.89 -6.94 4.38
N ASP A 11 -9.83 -7.81 4.79
CA ASP A 11 -10.48 -7.72 6.10
C ASP A 11 -9.56 -8.29 7.18
N VAL A 12 -8.56 -7.50 7.57
CA VAL A 12 -7.61 -7.82 8.64
C VAL A 12 -7.46 -6.64 9.58
N SER A 13 -6.97 -6.89 10.81
CA SER A 13 -6.99 -5.92 11.91
C SER A 13 -6.31 -4.59 11.61
N VAL A 14 -5.25 -4.58 10.79
CA VAL A 14 -4.55 -3.33 10.43
C VAL A 14 -5.49 -2.38 9.68
N PHE A 15 -6.41 -2.90 8.88
CA PHE A 15 -7.37 -2.09 8.14
C PHE A 15 -8.54 -1.64 9.00
N ASP A 16 -8.92 -2.43 10.01
CA ASP A 16 -9.89 -1.98 11.02
C ASP A 16 -9.36 -0.75 11.76
N THR A 17 -8.11 -0.80 12.20
CA THR A 17 -7.43 0.34 12.83
C THR A 17 -7.39 1.54 11.89
N ALA A 18 -7.06 1.34 10.63
CA ALA A 18 -6.99 2.41 9.64
C ALA A 18 -8.35 3.08 9.43
N ARG A 19 -9.44 2.30 9.41
CA ARG A 19 -10.78 2.84 9.28
C ARG A 19 -11.21 3.63 10.51
N GLU A 20 -10.94 3.11 11.71
CA GLU A 20 -11.24 3.80 12.97
C GLU A 20 -10.53 5.15 13.07
N ARG A 21 -9.35 5.28 12.50
CA ARG A 21 -8.53 6.49 12.49
C ARG A 21 -8.75 7.37 11.26
N ASP A 22 -9.72 7.04 10.42
CA ASP A 22 -10.02 7.74 9.16
C ASP A 22 -8.87 7.76 8.14
N TYR A 23 -7.96 6.79 8.19
CA TYR A 23 -6.93 6.62 7.15
C TYR A 23 -7.55 6.12 5.84
N ILE A 24 -8.66 5.37 5.94
CA ILE A 24 -9.45 4.89 4.81
C ILE A 24 -10.93 5.18 5.07
N ALA A 25 -11.67 5.40 3.99
CA ALA A 25 -13.10 5.64 4.07
C ALA A 25 -13.88 4.34 4.26
N GLY A 26 -15.10 4.44 4.77
CA GLY A 26 -16.07 3.35 4.73
C GLY A 26 -16.68 3.20 3.34
N GLY A 27 -17.20 2.02 3.02
CA GLY A 27 -17.81 1.76 1.71
C GLY A 27 -18.26 0.31 1.56
N PHE A 28 -18.34 -0.15 0.31
CA PHE A 28 -18.94 -1.44 -0.05
C PHE A 28 -17.96 -2.61 -0.10
N CYS A 29 -16.69 -2.41 0.20
CA CYS A 29 -15.74 -3.52 0.30
C CYS A 29 -16.06 -4.39 1.52
N PRO A 30 -15.67 -5.69 1.53
CA PRO A 30 -15.79 -6.53 2.71
C PRO A 30 -15.21 -5.85 3.95
N GLY A 31 -15.87 -5.96 5.10
CA GLY A 31 -15.48 -5.25 6.33
C GLY A 31 -15.93 -3.79 6.37
N ASP A 32 -16.83 -3.38 5.48
CA ASP A 32 -17.33 -2.01 5.34
C ASP A 32 -16.24 -0.98 4.97
N TYR A 33 -15.18 -1.40 4.31
CA TYR A 33 -14.14 -0.52 3.82
C TYR A 33 -14.52 0.13 2.48
N GLY A 34 -14.01 1.35 2.25
CA GLY A 34 -14.06 1.97 0.93
C GLY A 34 -12.92 1.46 0.04
N TYR A 35 -13.03 1.74 -1.26
CA TYR A 35 -11.94 1.48 -2.20
C TYR A 35 -10.73 2.36 -1.88
N MET A 36 -9.55 1.80 -2.06
CA MET A 36 -8.30 2.54 -2.04
C MET A 36 -7.72 2.60 -3.46
N MET A 37 -7.06 3.72 -3.78
CA MET A 37 -6.36 3.89 -5.05
C MET A 37 -4.88 4.07 -4.77
N LYS A 38 -4.06 3.16 -5.30
CA LYS A 38 -2.60 3.20 -5.16
C LYS A 38 -1.94 2.77 -6.46
N ARG A 39 -0.64 2.99 -6.53
CA ARG A 39 0.17 2.57 -7.65
C ARG A 39 0.83 1.22 -7.36
N ILE A 40 0.91 0.35 -8.36
CA ILE A 40 1.65 -0.91 -8.25
C ILE A 40 3.15 -0.60 -8.36
N LEU A 41 3.88 -0.71 -7.25
CA LEU A 41 5.32 -0.44 -7.23
C LEU A 41 6.16 -1.71 -7.23
N ALA A 42 5.59 -2.86 -6.91
CA ALA A 42 6.24 -4.16 -7.05
C ALA A 42 5.19 -5.25 -7.30
N ALA A 43 5.59 -6.30 -7.99
CA ALA A 43 4.73 -7.41 -8.37
C ALA A 43 5.52 -8.72 -8.33
N LYS A 44 4.94 -9.83 -8.83
CA LYS A 44 5.54 -11.16 -8.89
C LYS A 44 7.02 -11.12 -9.24
N GLY A 45 7.84 -11.73 -8.40
CA GLY A 45 9.27 -11.89 -8.59
C GLY A 45 10.12 -10.71 -8.14
N ASP A 46 9.51 -9.55 -7.83
CA ASP A 46 10.24 -8.43 -7.29
C ASP A 46 10.60 -8.67 -5.82
N THR A 47 11.78 -8.24 -5.42
CA THR A 47 12.25 -8.36 -4.03
C THR A 47 12.03 -7.03 -3.32
N VAL A 48 11.37 -7.08 -2.17
CA VAL A 48 10.96 -5.90 -1.41
C VAL A 48 11.60 -5.91 -0.03
N THR A 49 12.23 -4.79 0.33
CA THR A 49 12.76 -4.54 1.67
C THR A 49 12.05 -3.33 2.26
N VAL A 50 11.38 -3.51 3.39
CA VAL A 50 10.69 -2.43 4.10
C VAL A 50 11.33 -2.24 5.46
N THR A 51 11.91 -1.08 5.67
CA THR A 51 12.61 -0.70 6.91
C THR A 51 12.23 0.71 7.32
N ASN A 52 12.80 1.17 8.43
CA ASN A 52 12.62 2.56 8.87
C ASN A 52 13.22 3.58 7.89
N ASN A 53 14.07 3.15 6.96
CA ASN A 53 14.67 4.03 5.94
C ASN A 53 13.78 4.19 4.71
N GLY A 54 12.78 3.35 4.55
CA GLY A 54 11.87 3.38 3.42
C GLY A 54 11.67 2.01 2.82
N VAL A 55 11.16 1.99 1.58
CA VAL A 55 10.87 0.78 0.82
C VAL A 55 11.82 0.69 -0.37
N ALA A 56 12.55 -0.41 -0.47
CA ALA A 56 13.41 -0.70 -1.62
C ALA A 56 12.80 -1.84 -2.44
N VAL A 57 12.77 -1.68 -3.75
CA VAL A 57 12.34 -2.70 -4.71
C VAL A 57 13.52 -3.07 -5.57
N ASP A 58 13.88 -4.37 -5.55
CA ASP A 58 15.06 -4.89 -6.26
C ASP A 58 16.35 -4.10 -5.94
N GLY A 59 16.48 -3.68 -4.67
CA GLY A 59 17.64 -2.94 -4.18
C GLY A 59 17.58 -1.43 -4.40
N GLN A 60 16.54 -0.92 -5.04
CA GLN A 60 16.40 0.51 -5.32
C GLN A 60 15.39 1.16 -4.37
N LEU A 61 15.86 2.12 -3.57
CA LEU A 61 15.01 2.85 -2.63
C LEU A 61 14.01 3.74 -3.37
N LEU A 62 12.71 3.59 -3.02
CA LEU A 62 11.65 4.39 -3.60
C LEU A 62 11.60 5.78 -2.95
N PRO A 63 11.31 6.85 -3.72
CA PRO A 63 11.13 8.17 -3.16
C PRO A 63 9.86 8.22 -2.30
N HIS A 64 9.87 9.06 -1.27
CA HIS A 64 8.72 9.29 -0.38
C HIS A 64 8.18 8.00 0.27
N SER A 65 9.04 7.02 0.52
CA SER A 65 8.63 5.70 1.02
C SER A 65 8.96 5.47 2.50
N LYS A 66 9.60 6.42 3.16
CA LYS A 66 9.97 6.28 4.57
C LYS A 66 8.72 6.25 5.45
N PRO A 67 8.55 5.22 6.32
CA PRO A 67 7.43 5.20 7.25
C PRO A 67 7.55 6.32 8.29
N ILE A 68 6.42 6.89 8.67
CA ILE A 68 6.35 7.78 9.84
C ILE A 68 5.93 6.98 11.06
N LYS A 69 6.36 7.43 12.26
CA LYS A 69 6.11 6.67 13.49
C LYS A 69 4.70 6.85 14.01
N ALA A 70 4.11 8.03 13.79
CA ALA A 70 2.80 8.37 14.32
C ALA A 70 2.03 9.25 13.35
N ASP A 71 0.70 9.21 13.46
CA ASP A 71 -0.18 10.08 12.68
C ASP A 71 -0.20 11.51 13.26
N SER A 72 -0.95 12.41 12.63
CA SER A 72 -1.05 13.80 13.06
C SER A 72 -1.66 13.96 14.46
N ALA A 73 -2.38 12.96 14.96
CA ALA A 73 -2.93 12.94 16.31
C ALA A 73 -1.97 12.32 17.34
N GLY A 74 -0.76 11.95 16.95
CA GLY A 74 0.25 11.33 17.81
C GLY A 74 0.06 9.84 18.04
N ARG A 75 -0.86 9.18 17.35
CA ARG A 75 -1.10 7.75 17.49
C ARG A 75 -0.05 6.97 16.70
N GLU A 76 0.51 5.92 17.30
CA GLU A 76 1.49 5.07 16.65
C GLU A 76 0.88 4.36 15.44
N LEU A 77 1.59 4.40 14.31
CA LEU A 77 1.17 3.72 13.09
C LEU A 77 1.54 2.25 13.12
N PRO A 78 0.72 1.38 12.49
CA PRO A 78 1.08 -0.03 12.31
C PRO A 78 2.43 -0.15 11.61
N ARG A 79 3.17 -1.20 11.93
CA ARG A 79 4.48 -1.45 11.34
C ARG A 79 4.45 -2.73 10.52
N TYR A 80 4.96 -2.64 9.31
CA TYR A 80 5.31 -3.78 8.49
C TYR A 80 6.80 -3.67 8.18
N GLN A 81 7.53 -4.77 8.34
CA GLN A 81 8.96 -4.80 8.00
C GLN A 81 9.25 -6.09 7.25
N SER A 82 10.11 -6.02 6.27
CA SER A 82 10.61 -7.17 5.54
C SER A 82 12.05 -6.93 5.13
N ASP A 83 12.79 -8.02 4.95
CA ASP A 83 14.14 -7.98 4.41
C ASP A 83 14.22 -8.91 3.20
N GLN A 84 14.38 -8.31 2.02
CA GLN A 84 14.50 -9.03 0.76
C GLN A 84 13.38 -10.07 0.53
N TYR A 85 12.15 -9.67 0.81
CA TYR A 85 10.98 -10.52 0.58
C TYR A 85 10.63 -10.55 -0.91
N THR A 86 10.65 -11.73 -1.52
CA THR A 86 10.26 -11.88 -2.93
C THR A 86 8.76 -12.09 -3.04
N LEU A 87 8.08 -11.22 -3.81
CA LEU A 87 6.65 -11.29 -3.99
C LEU A 87 6.25 -12.55 -4.75
N GLY A 88 5.21 -13.21 -4.25
CA GLY A 88 4.62 -14.37 -4.91
C GLY A 88 3.79 -13.99 -6.14
N SER A 89 3.26 -15.02 -6.84
CA SER A 89 2.57 -14.82 -8.12
C SER A 89 1.29 -14.01 -8.02
N SER A 90 0.69 -13.93 -6.84
CA SER A 90 -0.56 -13.20 -6.60
C SER A 90 -0.39 -11.98 -5.69
N GLU A 91 0.83 -11.59 -5.37
CA GLU A 91 1.10 -10.48 -4.46
C GLU A 91 1.48 -9.20 -5.21
N LEU A 92 0.98 -8.07 -4.71
CA LEU A 92 1.29 -6.73 -5.20
C LEU A 92 1.68 -5.83 -4.06
N LEU A 93 2.70 -4.99 -4.26
CA LEU A 93 2.98 -3.89 -3.34
C LEU A 93 2.33 -2.62 -3.88
N LEU A 94 1.35 -2.11 -3.15
CA LEU A 94 0.55 -0.97 -3.54
C LEU A 94 0.91 0.23 -2.66
N MET A 95 1.43 1.28 -3.28
CA MET A 95 1.96 2.44 -2.56
C MET A 95 1.76 3.74 -3.33
N SER A 96 1.96 4.86 -2.62
CA SER A 96 2.22 6.16 -3.21
C SER A 96 3.73 6.43 -3.14
N ASP A 97 4.34 6.79 -4.25
CA ASP A 97 5.75 7.21 -4.31
C ASP A 97 5.91 8.74 -4.40
N VAL A 98 4.82 9.48 -4.17
CA VAL A 98 4.80 10.95 -4.23
C VAL A 98 4.32 11.59 -2.92
N SER A 99 3.96 10.80 -1.91
CA SER A 99 3.48 11.29 -0.62
C SER A 99 4.13 10.54 0.54
N ASP A 100 4.74 11.30 1.47
CA ASP A 100 5.34 10.74 2.68
C ASP A 100 4.30 10.32 3.72
N THR A 101 3.05 10.78 3.59
CA THR A 101 2.00 10.57 4.59
C THR A 101 0.91 9.60 4.13
N SER A 102 1.08 8.97 2.98
CA SER A 102 0.12 8.01 2.47
C SER A 102 0.08 6.73 3.32
N PHE A 103 -1.14 6.26 3.64
CA PHE A 103 -1.32 4.95 4.25
C PHE A 103 -1.35 3.89 3.15
N ASP A 104 -0.30 3.09 3.06
CA ASP A 104 -0.09 2.18 1.94
C ASP A 104 0.74 0.95 2.34
N GLY A 105 1.30 0.25 1.36
CA GLY A 105 2.07 -0.98 1.56
C GLY A 105 3.26 -0.86 2.51
N ARG A 106 3.75 0.35 2.79
CA ARG A 106 4.80 0.54 3.81
C ARG A 106 4.31 0.20 5.22
N TYR A 107 2.99 0.21 5.44
CA TYR A 107 2.37 -0.08 6.73
C TYR A 107 1.65 -1.42 6.77
N PHE A 108 1.07 -1.89 5.67
CA PHE A 108 0.29 -3.13 5.65
C PHE A 108 0.90 -4.24 4.79
N GLY A 109 1.98 -3.95 4.09
CA GLY A 109 2.68 -4.95 3.28
C GLY A 109 1.99 -5.28 1.97
N PRO A 110 2.42 -6.38 1.31
CA PRO A 110 1.83 -6.81 0.04
C PRO A 110 0.37 -7.23 0.20
N VAL A 111 -0.42 -7.02 -0.85
CA VAL A 111 -1.82 -7.47 -0.92
C VAL A 111 -2.00 -8.43 -2.09
N SER A 112 -3.06 -9.26 -2.01
CA SER A 112 -3.40 -10.19 -3.07
C SER A 112 -3.99 -9.47 -4.28
N ARG A 113 -3.64 -9.94 -5.48
CA ARG A 113 -4.26 -9.48 -6.74
C ARG A 113 -5.78 -9.58 -6.71
N SER A 114 -6.34 -10.53 -5.97
CA SER A 114 -7.79 -10.70 -5.84
C SER A 114 -8.49 -9.49 -5.23
N GLN A 115 -7.75 -8.62 -4.54
CA GLN A 115 -8.28 -7.38 -3.97
C GLN A 115 -8.43 -6.26 -5.00
N VAL A 116 -7.80 -6.38 -6.17
CA VAL A 116 -7.87 -5.36 -7.22
C VAL A 116 -9.22 -5.43 -7.91
N LYS A 117 -9.90 -4.30 -7.99
CA LYS A 117 -11.22 -4.18 -8.63
C LYS A 117 -11.14 -3.52 -10.00
N SER A 118 -10.18 -2.63 -10.20
CA SER A 118 -10.03 -1.92 -11.47
C SER A 118 -8.59 -1.46 -11.63
N VAL A 119 -8.11 -1.52 -12.86
CA VAL A 119 -6.83 -0.91 -13.25
C VAL A 119 -7.15 0.42 -13.92
N ILE A 120 -6.56 1.49 -13.38
CA ILE A 120 -6.78 2.85 -13.87
C ILE A 120 -5.62 3.22 -14.78
N ARG A 121 -5.94 3.59 -16.01
CA ARG A 121 -4.95 4.05 -16.98
C ARG A 121 -5.15 5.53 -17.22
N PRO A 122 -4.08 6.34 -17.18
CA PRO A 122 -4.19 7.75 -17.55
C PRO A 122 -4.70 7.90 -18.97
N VAL A 123 -5.65 8.81 -19.16
CA VAL A 123 -6.12 9.19 -20.49
C VAL A 123 -5.47 10.52 -20.82
N ILE A 124 -4.66 10.54 -21.86
CA ILE A 124 -4.03 11.76 -22.35
C ILE A 124 -5.00 12.43 -23.33
N THR A 125 -5.45 13.61 -22.98
CA THR A 125 -6.36 14.41 -23.79
C THR A 125 -5.61 15.62 -24.33
N TRP A 126 -5.72 15.83 -25.63
CA TRP A 126 -5.06 16.93 -26.32
C TRP A 126 -6.00 18.12 -26.53
#